data_af362e61903dd99b724a6e4093a21f9d
#
_entry.id   af362e61903dd99b724a6e4093a21f9d
#
_cell.length_a   1.000
_cell.length_b   1.000
_cell.length_c   1.000
_cell.angle_alpha   90.00
_cell.angle_beta   90.00
_cell.angle_gamma   90.00
#
_symmetry.space_group_name_H-M   'P 1'
#
loop_
_entity.id
_entity.type
_entity.pdbx_description
1 polymer ?
#
loop_
_entity_poly.entity_id
_entity_poly.type
_entity_poly.pdbx_seq_one_letter_code
_entity_poly.pdbx_strand_id
1 'polypeptide(L)'
;MRDDAGMTKTQYFTATSVDGFIADPENSLDWLFEVPRDGGSGAEGFRVFFADVGAMVMGATTYEWVYAHERLDQRPGKWREWYGSTPTWVFTHRRLPRVPEADIRFVEGDVAPVHAETVDAADGRNVWLVGGGELVGAFADAGLVDEVLLGMQPVFLGAGAPLLPRRLTSSRVRLESARQDGQQVLLVYSIAAL
;
A
#
# COMPACT_ATOMS: atom_id res chain seq x y z
N MET A 1 -22.95 -2.09 -16.91
CA MET A 1 -21.74 -2.91 -16.95
C MET A 1 -20.74 -2.04 -17.69
N ARG A 2 -19.86 -1.33 -16.96
CA ARG A 2 -18.80 -0.54 -17.61
C ARG A 2 -17.68 -1.53 -17.90
N ASP A 3 -17.18 -1.55 -19.12
CA ASP A 3 -15.98 -2.30 -19.50
C ASP A 3 -14.79 -1.70 -18.72
N ASP A 4 -14.35 -2.38 -17.67
CA ASP A 4 -13.25 -1.97 -16.77
C ASP A 4 -11.85 -2.30 -17.33
N ALA A 5 -11.77 -2.69 -18.58
CA ALA A 5 -10.50 -2.96 -19.25
C ALA A 5 -9.87 -1.63 -19.71
N GLY A 6 -9.01 -1.02 -18.88
CA GLY A 6 -8.16 0.09 -19.27
C GLY A 6 -8.20 1.37 -18.42
N MET A 7 -8.92 1.39 -17.30
CA MET A 7 -8.88 2.54 -16.39
C MET A 7 -7.87 2.28 -15.26
N THR A 8 -6.97 3.24 -15.03
CA THR A 8 -6.06 3.25 -13.87
C THR A 8 -6.86 3.12 -12.57
N LYS A 9 -6.54 2.11 -11.77
CA LYS A 9 -7.12 1.92 -10.43
C LYS A 9 -6.17 2.41 -9.36
N THR A 10 -6.72 2.98 -8.31
CA THR A 10 -6.00 3.30 -7.08
C THR A 10 -6.25 2.19 -6.07
N GLN A 11 -5.22 1.44 -5.78
CA GLN A 11 -5.28 0.20 -5.01
C GLN A 11 -4.51 0.33 -3.69
N TYR A 12 -5.18 0.04 -2.58
CA TYR A 12 -4.52 -0.16 -1.30
C TYR A 12 -4.16 -1.63 -1.14
N PHE A 13 -2.88 -1.96 -1.32
CA PHE A 13 -2.39 -3.32 -1.12
C PHE A 13 -1.46 -3.36 0.09
N THR A 14 -1.82 -4.18 1.09
CA THR A 14 -1.06 -4.29 2.35
C THR A 14 -1.30 -5.64 3.05
N ALA A 15 -0.37 -6.00 3.95
CA ALA A 15 -0.61 -7.04 4.94
C ALA A 15 -1.35 -6.46 6.16
N THR A 16 -2.17 -7.28 6.82
CA THR A 16 -2.86 -6.92 8.06
C THR A 16 -2.93 -8.10 9.03
N SER A 17 -2.96 -7.80 10.32
CA SER A 17 -3.32 -8.76 11.37
C SER A 17 -4.83 -9.08 11.30
N VAL A 18 -5.27 -10.16 11.96
CA VAL A 18 -6.69 -10.55 12.02
C VAL A 18 -7.54 -9.46 12.69
N ASP A 19 -6.97 -8.75 13.64
CA ASP A 19 -7.63 -7.67 14.39
C ASP A 19 -7.45 -6.28 13.76
N GLY A 20 -6.94 -6.21 12.50
CA GLY A 20 -7.01 -5.02 11.66
C GLY A 20 -5.92 -3.98 11.87
N PHE A 21 -4.71 -4.42 12.22
CA PHE A 21 -3.52 -3.55 12.31
C PHE A 21 -2.53 -3.86 11.19
N ILE A 22 -1.81 -2.84 10.74
CA ILE A 22 -0.76 -2.94 9.71
C ILE A 22 0.65 -2.84 10.28
N ALA A 23 0.80 -2.40 11.52
CA ALA A 23 2.04 -2.37 12.28
C ALA A 23 1.71 -2.47 13.77
N ASP A 24 2.68 -2.90 14.59
CA ASP A 24 2.56 -2.92 16.04
C ASP A 24 2.63 -1.50 16.67
N PRO A 25 2.49 -1.33 18.00
CA PRO A 25 2.57 -0.02 18.64
C PRO A 25 3.90 0.72 18.44
N GLU A 26 4.98 0.01 18.17
CA GLU A 26 6.31 0.52 17.88
C GLU A 26 6.51 0.85 16.39
N ASN A 27 5.48 0.70 15.57
CA ASN A 27 5.49 0.79 14.10
C ASN A 27 6.42 -0.25 13.45
N SER A 28 6.66 -1.40 14.11
CA SER A 28 7.40 -2.51 13.53
C SER A 28 6.50 -3.43 12.70
N LEU A 29 7.11 -4.06 11.70
CA LEU A 29 6.53 -5.14 10.89
C LEU A 29 7.18 -6.50 11.19
N ASP A 30 7.92 -6.65 12.30
CA ASP A 30 8.63 -7.89 12.62
C ASP A 30 7.68 -9.08 12.71
N TRP A 31 6.48 -8.86 13.24
CA TRP A 31 5.40 -9.85 13.28
C TRP A 31 5.07 -10.47 11.91
N LEU A 32 5.25 -9.73 10.81
CA LEU A 32 4.99 -10.22 9.46
C LEU A 32 6.06 -11.21 8.98
N PHE A 33 7.28 -11.08 9.48
CA PHE A 33 8.40 -11.98 9.14
C PHE A 33 8.41 -13.25 9.99
N GLU A 34 7.66 -13.30 11.09
CA GLU A 34 7.47 -14.48 11.93
C GLU A 34 6.48 -15.48 11.33
N VAL A 35 5.61 -15.05 10.42
CA VAL A 35 4.61 -15.92 9.80
C VAL A 35 5.30 -16.93 8.88
N PRO A 36 5.07 -18.24 9.08
CA PRO A 36 5.63 -19.27 8.20
C PRO A 36 5.20 -19.06 6.74
N ARG A 37 6.15 -19.13 5.83
CA ARG A 37 5.89 -18.96 4.37
C ARG A 37 5.59 -20.28 3.69
N ASP A 38 4.94 -21.20 4.38
CA ASP A 38 4.67 -22.56 3.91
C ASP A 38 3.61 -22.56 2.80
N GLY A 39 4.06 -22.74 1.56
CA GLY A 39 3.20 -22.93 0.41
C GLY A 39 2.43 -21.69 -0.10
N GLY A 40 2.71 -20.50 0.46
CA GLY A 40 2.10 -19.25 -0.01
C GLY A 40 2.82 -18.63 -1.22
N SER A 41 2.09 -17.83 -2.00
CA SER A 41 2.64 -17.14 -3.18
C SER A 41 3.61 -16.00 -2.82
N GLY A 42 3.54 -15.45 -1.62
CA GLY A 42 4.48 -14.49 -1.02
C GLY A 42 5.10 -13.49 -2.00
N ALA A 43 6.40 -13.64 -2.26
CA ALA A 43 7.14 -12.77 -3.18
C ALA A 43 6.62 -12.83 -4.62
N GLU A 44 6.14 -13.98 -5.09
CA GLU A 44 5.53 -14.13 -6.41
C GLU A 44 4.20 -13.37 -6.50
N GLY A 45 3.35 -13.46 -5.48
CA GLY A 45 2.09 -12.72 -5.42
C GLY A 45 2.34 -11.19 -5.45
N PHE A 46 3.34 -10.72 -4.72
CA PHE A 46 3.75 -9.32 -4.79
C PHE A 46 4.26 -8.94 -6.18
N ARG A 47 5.09 -9.77 -6.81
CA ARG A 47 5.63 -9.51 -8.15
C ARG A 47 4.54 -9.41 -9.20
N VAL A 48 3.53 -10.29 -9.12
CA VAL A 48 2.36 -10.26 -10.02
C VAL A 48 1.57 -8.96 -9.82
N PHE A 49 1.27 -8.58 -8.57
CA PHE A 49 0.62 -7.31 -8.26
C PHE A 49 1.42 -6.12 -8.78
N PHE A 50 2.72 -6.09 -8.48
CA PHE A 50 3.58 -4.94 -8.79
C PHE A 50 3.82 -4.74 -10.30
N ALA A 51 3.66 -5.77 -11.11
CA ALA A 51 3.79 -5.67 -12.58
C ALA A 51 2.80 -4.67 -13.19
N ASP A 52 1.64 -4.51 -12.57
CA ASP A 52 0.60 -3.58 -13.00
C ASP A 52 0.66 -2.21 -12.29
N VAL A 53 1.67 -1.97 -11.44
CA VAL A 53 1.84 -0.70 -10.73
C VAL A 53 2.64 0.29 -11.56
N GLY A 54 2.08 1.47 -11.79
CA GLY A 54 2.70 2.57 -12.54
C GLY A 54 3.18 3.72 -11.66
N ALA A 55 2.60 3.89 -10.48
CA ALA A 55 2.97 4.91 -9.50
C ALA A 55 2.72 4.42 -8.08
N MET A 56 3.45 4.95 -7.12
CA MET A 56 3.29 4.61 -5.69
C MET A 56 3.06 5.85 -4.85
N VAL A 57 2.28 5.67 -3.79
CA VAL A 57 2.04 6.72 -2.77
C VAL A 57 2.21 6.12 -1.38
N MET A 58 2.95 6.79 -0.51
CA MET A 58 3.12 6.36 0.87
C MET A 58 3.25 7.53 1.84
N GLY A 59 2.99 7.27 3.10
CA GLY A 59 3.23 8.22 4.19
C GLY A 59 4.69 8.20 4.66
N ALA A 60 5.08 9.24 5.37
CA ALA A 60 6.43 9.40 5.91
C ALA A 60 6.88 8.20 6.76
N THR A 61 6.02 7.68 7.66
CA THR A 61 6.35 6.54 8.53
C THR A 61 6.64 5.27 7.73
N THR A 62 5.85 5.00 6.68
CA THR A 62 6.09 3.87 5.78
C THR A 62 7.41 4.03 5.04
N TYR A 63 7.69 5.23 4.53
CA TYR A 63 8.96 5.51 3.86
C TYR A 63 10.16 5.34 4.80
N GLU A 64 10.10 5.88 6.00
CA GLU A 64 11.17 5.77 7.00
C GLU A 64 11.42 4.30 7.41
N TRP A 65 10.34 3.52 7.55
CA TRP A 65 10.46 2.09 7.84
C TRP A 65 11.20 1.37 6.70
N VAL A 66 10.78 1.57 5.44
CA VAL A 66 11.47 0.98 4.27
C VAL A 66 12.92 1.43 4.21
N TYR A 67 13.17 2.73 4.44
CA TYR A 67 14.52 3.30 4.41
C TYR A 67 15.45 2.64 5.43
N ALA A 68 14.96 2.46 6.65
CA ALA A 68 15.73 1.85 7.74
C ALA A 68 15.88 0.32 7.55
N HIS A 69 14.78 -0.38 7.25
CA HIS A 69 14.75 -1.84 7.11
C HIS A 69 15.67 -2.31 5.97
N GLU A 70 15.63 -1.65 4.82
CA GLU A 70 16.46 -1.97 3.66
C GLU A 70 17.88 -1.37 3.76
N ARG A 71 18.15 -0.57 4.82
CA ARG A 71 19.43 0.12 5.02
C ARG A 71 19.82 0.94 3.79
N LEU A 72 18.87 1.75 3.29
CA LEU A 72 19.03 2.51 2.05
C LEU A 72 20.12 3.58 2.12
N ASP A 73 20.52 3.99 3.33
CA ASP A 73 21.71 4.81 3.58
C ASP A 73 23.01 4.14 3.11
N GLN A 74 23.09 2.82 3.22
CA GLN A 74 24.25 2.01 2.88
C GLN A 74 24.07 1.26 1.55
N ARG A 75 22.83 0.94 1.18
CA ARG A 75 22.47 0.14 0.02
C ARG A 75 21.36 0.78 -0.80
N PRO A 76 21.57 2.00 -1.36
CA PRO A 76 20.51 2.73 -2.06
C PRO A 76 19.94 1.97 -3.28
N GLY A 77 20.75 1.12 -3.91
CA GLY A 77 20.33 0.27 -5.03
C GLY A 77 19.20 -0.71 -4.69
N LYS A 78 18.97 -1.01 -3.39
CA LYS A 78 17.85 -1.86 -2.94
C LYS A 78 16.48 -1.27 -3.32
N TRP A 79 16.32 0.04 -3.31
CA TRP A 79 15.09 0.66 -3.78
C TRP A 79 14.76 0.24 -5.21
N ARG A 80 15.76 0.31 -6.09
CA ARG A 80 15.60 -0.04 -7.50
C ARG A 80 15.38 -1.54 -7.72
N GLU A 81 15.96 -2.40 -6.89
CA GLU A 81 15.73 -3.84 -6.93
C GLU A 81 14.24 -4.17 -6.66
N TRP A 82 13.59 -3.47 -5.70
CA TRP A 82 12.21 -3.70 -5.32
C TRP A 82 11.20 -2.97 -6.20
N TYR A 83 11.47 -1.70 -6.52
CA TYR A 83 10.47 -0.79 -7.08
C TYR A 83 10.85 -0.27 -8.49
N GLY A 84 12.00 -0.70 -9.02
CA GLY A 84 12.45 -0.28 -10.35
C GLY A 84 12.62 1.24 -10.44
N SER A 85 12.06 1.82 -11.49
CA SER A 85 11.98 3.27 -11.73
C SER A 85 10.59 3.85 -11.45
N THR A 86 9.74 3.13 -10.70
CA THR A 86 8.36 3.55 -10.42
C THR A 86 8.36 4.85 -9.62
N PRO A 87 7.74 5.93 -10.15
CA PRO A 87 7.65 7.20 -9.45
C PRO A 87 6.86 7.04 -8.15
N THR A 88 7.36 7.67 -7.08
CA THR A 88 6.84 7.51 -5.74
C THR A 88 6.60 8.84 -5.08
N TRP A 89 5.38 9.10 -4.60
CA TRP A 89 5.03 10.25 -3.78
C TRP A 89 5.03 9.88 -2.31
N VAL A 90 5.75 10.67 -1.51
CA VAL A 90 5.83 10.49 -0.06
C VAL A 90 5.22 11.70 0.64
N PHE A 91 4.06 11.51 1.27
CA PHE A 91 3.41 12.56 2.05
C PHE A 91 4.14 12.79 3.36
N THR A 92 4.63 14.02 3.55
CA THR A 92 5.42 14.39 4.73
C THR A 92 5.47 15.89 4.97
N HIS A 93 5.45 16.31 6.23
CA HIS A 93 5.81 17.66 6.67
C HIS A 93 7.26 17.74 7.18
N ARG A 94 7.99 16.62 7.11
CA ARG A 94 9.37 16.49 7.62
C ARG A 94 10.37 16.43 6.47
N ARG A 95 11.62 16.81 6.76
CA ARG A 95 12.72 16.55 5.84
C ARG A 95 13.18 15.12 6.03
N LEU A 96 13.00 14.30 5.02
CA LEU A 96 13.40 12.91 5.00
C LEU A 96 14.66 12.70 4.14
N PRO A 97 15.47 11.68 4.44
CA PRO A 97 16.62 11.35 3.61
C PRO A 97 16.16 10.94 2.21
N ARG A 98 16.94 11.28 1.19
CA ARG A 98 16.67 10.87 -0.19
C ARG A 98 17.41 9.58 -0.52
N VAL A 99 16.79 8.74 -1.35
CA VAL A 99 17.47 7.61 -1.98
C VAL A 99 18.04 8.08 -3.32
N PRO A 100 19.36 8.02 -3.54
CA PRO A 100 19.95 8.40 -4.81
C PRO A 100 19.35 7.63 -5.99
N GLU A 101 19.19 8.31 -7.12
CA GLU A 101 18.69 7.74 -8.38
C GLU A 101 17.24 7.19 -8.33
N ALA A 102 16.51 7.35 -7.24
CA ALA A 102 15.10 7.00 -7.14
C ALA A 102 14.21 8.22 -7.46
N ASP A 103 13.14 8.03 -8.24
CA ASP A 103 12.13 9.07 -8.48
C ASP A 103 11.19 9.17 -7.27
N ILE A 104 11.67 9.80 -6.20
CA ILE A 104 10.91 10.03 -4.96
C ILE A 104 10.61 11.51 -4.81
N ARG A 105 9.33 11.83 -4.74
CA ARG A 105 8.78 13.18 -4.64
C ARG A 105 8.16 13.36 -3.26
N PHE A 106 8.75 14.22 -2.43
CA PHE A 106 8.18 14.57 -1.14
C PHE A 106 7.14 15.67 -1.32
N VAL A 107 5.94 15.40 -0.82
CA VAL A 107 4.76 16.26 -0.98
C VAL A 107 4.04 16.45 0.35
N GLU A 108 3.24 17.51 0.42
CA GLU A 108 2.38 17.82 1.57
C GLU A 108 1.04 18.39 1.11
N GLY A 109 0.07 18.44 2.01
CA GLY A 109 -1.23 19.04 1.74
C GLY A 109 -2.28 18.03 1.27
N ASP A 110 -3.18 18.48 0.37
CA ASP A 110 -4.34 17.73 -0.08
C ASP A 110 -3.93 16.54 -0.97
N VAL A 111 -4.64 15.42 -0.80
CA VAL A 111 -4.40 14.20 -1.57
C VAL A 111 -4.90 14.28 -3.02
N ALA A 112 -5.93 15.07 -3.29
CA ALA A 112 -6.57 15.07 -4.61
C ALA A 112 -5.66 15.60 -5.74
N PRO A 113 -4.94 16.73 -5.59
CA PRO A 113 -3.99 17.17 -6.61
C PRO A 113 -2.85 16.17 -6.83
N VAL A 114 -2.31 15.60 -5.75
CA VAL A 114 -1.25 14.60 -5.83
C VAL A 114 -1.74 13.33 -6.50
N HIS A 115 -2.98 12.90 -6.21
CA HIS A 115 -3.57 11.75 -6.88
C HIS A 115 -3.66 11.95 -8.41
N ALA A 116 -4.08 13.13 -8.86
CA ALA A 116 -4.13 13.43 -10.29
C ALA A 116 -2.75 13.28 -10.95
N GLU A 117 -1.69 13.79 -10.30
CA GLU A 117 -0.30 13.62 -10.77
C GLU A 117 0.13 12.15 -10.79
N THR A 118 -0.26 11.35 -9.78
CA THR A 118 0.09 9.93 -9.71
C THR A 118 -0.60 9.12 -10.78
N VAL A 119 -1.87 9.41 -11.07
CA VAL A 119 -2.63 8.75 -12.15
C VAL A 119 -2.02 9.06 -13.51
N ASP A 120 -1.65 10.31 -13.77
CA ASP A 120 -0.98 10.71 -15.00
C ASP A 120 0.37 9.99 -15.15
N ALA A 121 1.19 9.97 -14.11
CA ALA A 121 2.49 9.31 -14.12
C ALA A 121 2.40 7.77 -14.19
N ALA A 122 1.28 7.18 -13.78
CA ALA A 122 1.07 5.74 -13.85
C ALA A 122 0.94 5.21 -15.28
N ASP A 123 0.69 6.09 -16.25
CA ASP A 123 0.66 5.78 -17.69
C ASP A 123 -0.23 4.58 -18.02
N GLY A 124 -1.50 4.63 -17.56
CA GLY A 124 -2.50 3.59 -17.76
C GLY A 124 -2.37 2.35 -16.87
N ARG A 125 -1.33 2.28 -16.02
CA ARG A 125 -1.19 1.27 -14.97
C ARG A 125 -1.82 1.76 -13.67
N ASN A 126 -1.81 0.91 -12.62
CA ASN A 126 -2.44 1.22 -11.36
C ASN A 126 -1.56 2.10 -10.46
N VAL A 127 -2.21 2.85 -9.56
CA VAL A 127 -1.57 3.57 -8.46
C VAL A 127 -1.63 2.68 -7.21
N TRP A 128 -0.48 2.39 -6.60
CA TRP A 128 -0.40 1.65 -5.35
C TRP A 128 -0.29 2.60 -4.16
N LEU A 129 -1.32 2.59 -3.31
CA LEU A 129 -1.24 3.16 -1.96
C LEU A 129 -0.54 2.12 -1.06
N VAL A 130 0.71 2.39 -0.72
CA VAL A 130 1.54 1.48 0.11
C VAL A 130 1.10 1.53 1.57
N GLY A 131 0.67 2.69 2.04
CA GLY A 131 0.22 2.95 3.41
C GLY A 131 0.80 4.25 3.98
N GLY A 132 0.63 4.72 5.30
CA GLY A 132 -0.20 4.03 6.31
C GLY A 132 -1.69 4.33 6.22
N GLY A 133 -2.41 3.72 7.13
CA GLY A 133 -3.86 3.73 7.11
C GLY A 133 -4.51 5.11 7.14
N GLU A 134 -3.94 6.07 7.85
CA GLU A 134 -4.43 7.46 7.87
C GLU A 134 -4.35 8.14 6.51
N LEU A 135 -3.23 7.95 5.79
CA LEU A 135 -3.10 8.47 4.43
C LEU A 135 -4.12 7.83 3.49
N VAL A 136 -4.25 6.51 3.53
CA VAL A 136 -5.28 5.79 2.75
C VAL A 136 -6.68 6.27 3.12
N GLY A 137 -6.91 6.56 4.41
CA GLY A 137 -8.14 7.17 4.90
C GLY A 137 -8.44 8.51 4.22
N ALA A 138 -7.46 9.38 4.05
CA ALA A 138 -7.63 10.66 3.35
C ALA A 138 -7.99 10.45 1.86
N PHE A 139 -7.38 9.47 1.19
CA PHE A 139 -7.77 9.09 -0.17
C PHE A 139 -9.20 8.54 -0.23
N ALA A 140 -9.60 7.72 0.75
CA ALA A 140 -10.97 7.17 0.83
C ALA A 140 -12.03 8.25 1.12
N ASP A 141 -11.70 9.24 1.95
CA ASP A 141 -12.55 10.41 2.23
C ASP A 141 -12.75 11.26 0.98
N ALA A 142 -11.76 11.34 0.10
CA ALA A 142 -11.83 12.02 -1.19
C ALA A 142 -12.46 11.16 -2.32
N GLY A 143 -12.85 9.91 -2.05
CA GLY A 143 -13.42 8.99 -3.05
C GLY A 143 -12.40 8.49 -4.08
N LEU A 144 -11.12 8.46 -3.72
CA LEU A 144 -9.99 8.17 -4.62
C LEU A 144 -9.38 6.76 -4.42
N VAL A 145 -10.07 5.86 -3.72
CA VAL A 145 -9.67 4.45 -3.56
C VAL A 145 -10.66 3.57 -4.30
N ASP A 146 -10.17 2.76 -5.24
CA ASP A 146 -11.00 1.85 -6.03
C ASP A 146 -11.04 0.45 -5.43
N GLU A 147 -9.89 -0.04 -4.94
CA GLU A 147 -9.75 -1.40 -4.42
C GLU A 147 -8.88 -1.44 -3.16
N VAL A 148 -9.23 -2.39 -2.29
CA VAL A 148 -8.42 -2.77 -1.12
C VAL A 148 -8.06 -4.23 -1.23
N LEU A 149 -6.77 -4.54 -1.29
CA LEU A 149 -6.21 -5.87 -1.39
C LEU A 149 -5.47 -6.18 -0.09
N LEU A 150 -5.94 -7.18 0.64
CA LEU A 150 -5.41 -7.51 1.96
C LEU A 150 -4.79 -8.90 1.98
N GLY A 151 -3.56 -8.99 2.46
CA GLY A 151 -2.96 -10.24 2.92
C GLY A 151 -3.18 -10.36 4.44
N MET A 152 -4.30 -10.95 4.87
CA MET A 152 -4.60 -11.13 6.29
C MET A 152 -3.74 -12.27 6.84
N GLN A 153 -2.88 -11.94 7.80
CA GLN A 153 -1.96 -12.87 8.44
C GLN A 153 -2.58 -13.47 9.71
N PRO A 154 -2.24 -14.71 10.11
CA PRO A 154 -2.77 -15.39 11.30
C PRO A 154 -2.13 -14.84 12.59
N VAL A 155 -2.23 -13.53 12.80
CA VAL A 155 -1.64 -12.81 13.93
C VAL A 155 -2.68 -11.85 14.52
N PHE A 156 -2.72 -11.73 15.83
CA PHE A 156 -3.44 -10.70 16.57
C PHE A 156 -2.42 -9.79 17.25
N LEU A 157 -2.46 -8.49 17.00
CA LEU A 157 -1.53 -7.52 17.59
C LEU A 157 -2.09 -6.86 18.83
N GLY A 158 -3.41 -6.79 18.98
CA GLY A 158 -4.07 -6.18 20.14
C GLY A 158 -4.05 -4.65 20.14
N ALA A 159 -3.04 -4.05 19.53
CA ALA A 159 -2.89 -2.59 19.35
C ALA A 159 -1.92 -2.33 18.20
N GLY A 160 -1.85 -1.08 17.72
CA GLY A 160 -0.91 -0.69 16.68
C GLY A 160 -1.49 0.33 15.69
N ALA A 161 -0.86 0.44 14.53
CA ALA A 161 -1.32 1.28 13.44
C ALA A 161 -2.54 0.63 12.75
N PRO A 162 -3.73 1.26 12.75
CA PRO A 162 -4.93 0.67 12.18
C PRO A 162 -4.83 0.57 10.64
N LEU A 163 -5.44 -0.50 10.10
CA LEU A 163 -5.49 -0.76 8.67
C LEU A 163 -6.10 0.41 7.88
N LEU A 164 -7.28 0.84 8.28
CA LEU A 164 -8.01 1.94 7.65
C LEU A 164 -8.94 2.60 8.68
N PRO A 165 -8.50 3.66 9.38
CA PRO A 165 -9.26 4.28 10.45
C PRO A 165 -10.34 5.22 9.90
N ARG A 166 -11.21 4.68 9.06
CA ARG A 166 -12.38 5.36 8.48
C ARG A 166 -13.59 4.46 8.54
N ARG A 167 -14.77 5.08 8.68
CA ARG A 167 -16.03 4.37 8.64
C ARG A 167 -16.48 4.19 7.19
N LEU A 168 -16.19 3.04 6.61
CA LEU A 168 -16.77 2.58 5.35
C LEU A 168 -17.77 1.45 5.63
N THR A 169 -18.94 1.50 5.02
CA THR A 169 -19.99 0.49 5.23
C THR A 169 -20.21 -0.34 3.97
N SER A 170 -20.99 -1.39 4.08
CA SER A 170 -21.35 -2.28 2.96
C SER A 170 -22.10 -1.59 1.82
N SER A 171 -22.53 -0.34 2.00
CA SER A 171 -23.05 0.48 0.90
C SER A 171 -21.96 0.93 -0.08
N ARG A 172 -20.71 0.96 0.39
CA ARG A 172 -19.55 1.36 -0.42
C ARG A 172 -18.54 0.24 -0.62
N VAL A 173 -18.46 -0.73 0.30
CA VAL A 173 -17.46 -1.80 0.30
C VAL A 173 -18.10 -3.11 -0.13
N ARG A 174 -17.54 -3.75 -1.14
CA ARG A 174 -17.99 -5.05 -1.63
C ARG A 174 -16.84 -6.03 -1.68
N LEU A 175 -17.02 -7.22 -1.12
CA LEU A 175 -16.06 -8.33 -1.25
C LEU A 175 -16.14 -8.90 -2.68
N GLU A 176 -15.03 -8.85 -3.40
CA GLU A 176 -14.89 -9.40 -4.75
C GLU A 176 -14.29 -10.80 -4.74
N SER A 177 -13.29 -11.04 -3.88
CA SER A 177 -12.72 -12.37 -3.74
C SER A 177 -12.12 -12.60 -2.36
N ALA A 178 -12.11 -13.88 -1.96
CA ALA A 178 -11.42 -14.37 -0.77
C ALA A 178 -10.71 -15.68 -1.14
N ARG A 179 -9.41 -15.76 -0.86
CA ARG A 179 -8.59 -16.93 -1.22
C ARG A 179 -7.57 -17.23 -0.14
N GLN A 180 -7.46 -18.48 0.24
CA GLN A 180 -6.35 -18.93 1.08
C GLN A 180 -5.07 -19.01 0.26
N ASP A 181 -3.96 -18.54 0.84
CA ASP A 181 -2.63 -18.57 0.27
C ASP A 181 -1.60 -18.93 1.36
N GLY A 182 -1.27 -20.19 1.49
CA GLY A 182 -0.52 -20.72 2.63
C GLY A 182 -1.30 -20.52 3.94
N GLN A 183 -0.70 -19.82 4.89
CA GLN A 183 -1.31 -19.51 6.20
C GLN A 183 -2.09 -18.18 6.18
N GLN A 184 -2.05 -17.41 5.10
CA GLN A 184 -2.77 -16.14 4.98
C GLN A 184 -4.06 -16.29 4.20
N VAL A 185 -4.94 -15.28 4.34
CA VAL A 185 -6.12 -15.10 3.49
C VAL A 185 -5.95 -13.85 2.66
N LEU A 186 -6.03 -13.98 1.34
CA LEU A 186 -6.04 -12.85 0.43
C LEU A 186 -7.49 -12.41 0.19
N LEU A 187 -7.77 -11.15 0.48
CA LEU A 187 -9.08 -10.53 0.32
C LEU A 187 -8.97 -9.38 -0.67
N VAL A 188 -9.93 -9.29 -1.60
CA VAL A 188 -10.06 -8.15 -2.49
C VAL A 188 -11.43 -7.53 -2.28
N TYR A 189 -11.45 -6.23 -2.00
CA TYR A 189 -12.65 -5.44 -1.90
C TYR A 189 -12.64 -4.33 -2.95
N SER A 190 -13.77 -4.09 -3.59
CA SER A 190 -14.01 -2.86 -4.35
C SER A 190 -14.62 -1.79 -3.45
N ILE A 191 -14.27 -0.54 -3.72
CA ILE A 191 -14.79 0.64 -3.01
C ILE A 191 -15.58 1.49 -4.02
N ALA A 192 -16.87 1.67 -3.79
CA ALA A 192 -17.68 2.55 -4.61
C ALA A 192 -17.27 4.02 -4.37
N ALA A 193 -17.21 4.80 -5.45
CA ALA A 193 -17.02 6.25 -5.39
C ALA A 193 -18.11 6.93 -4.53
N LEU A 194 -17.83 8.17 -4.12
CA LEU A 194 -18.78 9.01 -3.37
C LEU A 194 -19.95 9.43 -4.24
#